data_d0c5bdcee690105bf732f4b8759f8959
#
_entry.id   d0c5bdcee690105bf732f4b8759f8959
#
_cell.length_a   1.000
_cell.length_b   1.000
_cell.length_c   1.000
_cell.angle_alpha   90.00
_cell.angle_beta   90.00
_cell.angle_gamma   90.00
#
_symmetry.space_group_name_H-M   'P 1'
#
loop_
_entity.id
_entity.type
_entity.pdbx_description
1 polymer ?
#
loop_
_entity_poly.entity_id
_entity_poly.type
_entity_poly.pdbx_seq_one_letter_code
_entity_poly.pdbx_strand_id
1 'polypeptide(L)'
;MLVAVALVCIFCIGHGSALMPSETKEELQQVQGENQKQQEEQDAQASKPSSRKSVGSVTAIGDSVMLGAAPAIQETIPDCVVDAKESRQVKEAIEIVKSLEQQDTLGDTVIIALGTNGPFDVSTGQDLIDQIGKDRTIYWVTVYGEYLQWQDESNDPINALAKQNYNVYIIDWAGAAVDHPEWFWKDGIHLRPEAYAQLLLTSIS
;
A
#
# COMPACT_ATOMS: atom_id res chain seq x y z
N MET A 1 26.90 -1.12 -16.19
CA MET A 1 26.94 -0.53 -17.54
C MET A 1 25.65 0.28 -17.69
N LEU A 2 25.76 1.61 -17.70
CA LEU A 2 24.62 2.52 -17.88
C LEU A 2 24.18 2.51 -19.35
N VAL A 3 22.91 2.23 -19.62
CA VAL A 3 22.29 2.48 -20.92
C VAL A 3 21.47 3.75 -20.79
N ALA A 4 21.97 4.82 -21.41
CA ALA A 4 21.29 6.10 -21.48
C ALA A 4 20.16 6.03 -22.52
N VAL A 5 18.92 6.30 -22.10
CA VAL A 5 17.77 6.50 -22.99
C VAL A 5 17.79 7.95 -23.46
N ALA A 6 18.10 8.16 -24.71
CA ALA A 6 18.04 9.48 -25.34
C ALA A 6 16.60 9.79 -25.78
N LEU A 7 16.02 10.82 -25.15
CA LEU A 7 14.72 11.40 -25.54
C LEU A 7 14.94 12.29 -26.76
N VAL A 8 14.42 11.90 -27.92
CA VAL A 8 14.43 12.74 -29.12
C VAL A 8 13.09 13.49 -29.20
N CYS A 9 13.15 14.81 -28.87
CA CYS A 9 12.06 15.73 -29.17
C CYS A 9 12.09 16.10 -30.66
N ILE A 10 11.06 15.69 -31.40
CA ILE A 10 10.86 16.15 -32.79
C ILE A 10 9.91 17.37 -32.77
N PHE A 11 10.45 18.52 -33.10
CA PHE A 11 9.69 19.74 -33.41
C PHE A 11 9.12 19.62 -34.82
N CYS A 12 7.79 19.70 -34.94
CA CYS A 12 7.13 19.82 -36.25
C CYS A 12 7.07 21.29 -36.68
N ILE A 13 7.71 21.61 -37.80
CA ILE A 13 7.39 22.81 -38.59
C ILE A 13 7.36 22.41 -40.07
N GLY A 14 6.21 22.62 -40.69
CA GLY A 14 6.05 23.03 -42.10
C GLY A 14 6.03 21.98 -43.20
N HIS A 15 4.85 21.84 -43.78
CA HIS A 15 4.47 21.46 -45.14
C HIS A 15 5.58 21.04 -46.15
N GLY A 16 5.51 19.78 -46.56
CA GLY A 16 6.19 19.26 -47.73
C GLY A 16 5.93 17.75 -47.85
N SER A 17 5.05 17.33 -48.73
CA SER A 17 4.86 15.91 -49.08
C SER A 17 6.14 15.35 -49.69
N ALA A 18 7.00 14.78 -48.87
CA ALA A 18 8.11 13.95 -49.30
C ALA A 18 7.70 12.48 -49.10
N LEU A 19 7.62 11.72 -50.19
CA LEU A 19 7.50 10.27 -50.20
C LEU A 19 8.70 9.69 -49.46
N MET A 20 8.47 9.07 -48.32
CA MET A 20 9.51 8.33 -47.60
C MET A 20 9.99 7.14 -48.44
N PRO A 21 11.31 6.86 -48.48
CA PRO A 21 11.85 5.68 -49.14
C PRO A 21 11.26 4.41 -48.56
N SER A 22 11.05 3.38 -49.38
CA SER A 22 10.45 2.08 -48.97
C SER A 22 11.26 1.37 -47.87
N GLU A 23 12.56 1.57 -47.82
CA GLU A 23 13.46 0.99 -46.81
C GLU A 23 13.15 1.48 -45.37
N THR A 24 12.77 2.74 -45.19
CA THR A 24 12.41 3.29 -43.86
C THR A 24 11.09 2.74 -43.32
N LYS A 25 10.19 2.27 -44.17
CA LYS A 25 8.91 1.65 -43.77
C LYS A 25 9.13 0.23 -43.26
N GLU A 26 10.03 -0.52 -43.86
CA GLU A 26 10.35 -1.90 -43.43
C GLU A 26 11.10 -1.89 -42.08
N GLU A 27 12.04 -0.98 -41.89
CA GLU A 27 12.73 -0.82 -40.61
C GLU A 27 11.77 -0.40 -39.48
N LEU A 28 10.85 0.52 -39.73
CA LEU A 28 9.81 0.91 -38.74
C LEU A 28 8.87 -0.24 -38.36
N GLN A 29 8.48 -1.07 -39.35
CA GLN A 29 7.66 -2.25 -39.07
C GLN A 29 8.40 -3.32 -38.31
N GLN A 30 9.69 -3.49 -38.54
CA GLN A 30 10.52 -4.46 -37.81
C GLN A 30 10.70 -4.04 -36.34
N VAL A 31 10.99 -2.76 -36.09
CA VAL A 31 11.10 -2.20 -34.72
C VAL A 31 9.76 -2.27 -33.96
N GLN A 32 8.64 -2.03 -34.65
CA GLN A 32 7.32 -2.19 -34.01
C GLN A 32 7.01 -3.63 -33.66
N GLY A 33 7.38 -4.58 -34.54
CA GLY A 33 7.21 -6.01 -34.29
C GLY A 33 8.08 -6.55 -33.14
N GLU A 34 9.31 -6.03 -32.98
CA GLU A 34 10.20 -6.39 -31.88
C GLU A 34 9.72 -5.81 -30.54
N ASN A 35 9.21 -4.57 -30.55
CA ASN A 35 8.63 -3.96 -29.36
C ASN A 35 7.34 -4.67 -28.89
N GLN A 36 6.49 -5.12 -29.82
CA GLN A 36 5.30 -5.91 -29.47
C GLN A 36 5.66 -7.27 -28.87
N LYS A 37 6.65 -7.95 -29.41
CA LYS A 37 7.13 -9.23 -28.85
C LYS A 37 7.75 -9.07 -27.45
N GLN A 38 8.50 -7.99 -27.22
CA GLN A 38 9.05 -7.70 -25.90
C GLN A 38 7.97 -7.36 -24.90
N GLN A 39 6.89 -6.66 -25.31
CA GLN A 39 5.74 -6.37 -24.48
C GLN A 39 4.97 -7.65 -24.13
N GLU A 40 4.72 -8.51 -25.12
CA GLU A 40 4.07 -9.82 -24.89
C GLU A 40 4.89 -10.76 -24.01
N GLU A 41 6.23 -10.75 -24.12
CA GLU A 41 7.12 -11.51 -23.24
C GLU A 41 7.18 -10.95 -21.82
N GLN A 42 7.08 -9.62 -21.63
CA GLN A 42 6.97 -8.99 -20.31
C GLN A 42 5.62 -9.28 -19.66
N ASP A 43 4.53 -9.22 -20.42
CA ASP A 43 3.18 -9.53 -19.93
C ASP A 43 3.04 -11.05 -19.63
N ALA A 44 3.71 -11.92 -20.39
CA ALA A 44 3.75 -13.35 -20.12
C ALA A 44 4.62 -13.70 -18.89
N GLN A 45 5.61 -12.87 -18.56
CA GLN A 45 6.47 -13.05 -17.40
C GLN A 45 5.83 -12.50 -16.12
N ALA A 46 4.96 -11.48 -16.23
CA ALA A 46 4.12 -10.98 -15.15
C ALA A 46 3.00 -11.96 -14.76
N SER A 47 2.64 -12.89 -15.63
CA SER A 47 1.58 -13.90 -15.39
C SER A 47 2.09 -15.25 -14.85
N LYS A 48 3.37 -15.41 -14.47
CA LYS A 48 3.80 -16.59 -13.73
C LYS A 48 3.41 -16.44 -12.25
N PRO A 49 2.54 -17.29 -11.70
CA PRO A 49 2.26 -17.26 -10.28
C PRO A 49 3.56 -17.59 -9.53
N SER A 50 4.11 -16.58 -8.86
CA SER A 50 5.07 -16.80 -7.79
C SER A 50 4.38 -17.75 -6.79
N SER A 51 5.03 -18.83 -6.36
CA SER A 51 4.53 -19.74 -5.33
C SER A 51 4.57 -19.10 -3.93
N ARG A 52 4.13 -17.86 -3.81
CA ARG A 52 3.75 -17.25 -2.54
C ARG A 52 2.43 -17.88 -2.14
N LYS A 53 2.37 -18.39 -0.91
CA LYS A 53 1.13 -18.73 -0.25
C LYS A 53 0.18 -17.55 -0.50
N SER A 54 -0.94 -17.76 -1.18
CA SER A 54 -1.87 -16.67 -1.49
C SER A 54 -2.31 -16.07 -0.16
N VAL A 55 -1.85 -14.89 0.15
CA VAL A 55 -2.48 -14.06 1.17
C VAL A 55 -3.91 -13.87 0.65
N GLY A 56 -4.92 -14.21 1.44
CA GLY A 56 -6.32 -13.99 1.07
C GLY A 56 -6.56 -12.51 0.71
N SER A 57 -7.76 -12.16 0.35
CA SER A 57 -8.11 -10.76 0.06
C SER A 57 -7.74 -9.84 1.23
N VAL A 58 -7.03 -8.74 0.96
CA VAL A 58 -6.53 -7.81 1.97
C VAL A 58 -7.24 -6.46 1.86
N THR A 59 -7.77 -5.98 2.98
CA THR A 59 -8.25 -4.60 3.11
C THR A 59 -7.38 -3.86 4.13
N ALA A 60 -6.85 -2.70 3.76
CA ALA A 60 -6.06 -1.84 4.62
C ALA A 60 -6.81 -0.53 4.89
N ILE A 61 -7.08 -0.24 6.16
CA ILE A 61 -7.80 0.96 6.60
C ILE A 61 -6.85 1.83 7.42
N GLY A 62 -6.64 3.07 6.99
CA GLY A 62 -5.65 3.93 7.62
C GLY A 62 -5.93 5.41 7.56
N ASP A 63 -5.01 6.17 8.15
CA ASP A 63 -4.98 7.63 8.17
C ASP A 63 -3.99 8.20 7.13
N SER A 64 -3.48 9.41 7.35
CA SER A 64 -2.54 10.08 6.43
C SER A 64 -1.21 9.33 6.25
N VAL A 65 -0.76 8.58 7.26
CA VAL A 65 0.47 7.79 7.18
C VAL A 65 0.30 6.68 6.15
N MET A 66 -0.78 5.90 6.24
CA MET A 66 -1.11 4.87 5.26
C MET A 66 -1.46 5.47 3.90
N LEU A 67 -2.15 6.61 3.86
CA LEU A 67 -2.47 7.30 2.60
C LEU A 67 -1.22 7.62 1.79
N GLY A 68 -0.18 8.15 2.44
CA GLY A 68 1.10 8.42 1.81
C GLY A 68 1.83 7.16 1.31
N ALA A 69 1.55 6.01 1.91
CA ALA A 69 2.14 4.72 1.55
C ALA A 69 1.26 3.90 0.58
N ALA A 70 0.04 4.32 0.28
CA ALA A 70 -0.94 3.52 -0.47
C ALA A 70 -0.41 2.98 -1.82
N PRO A 71 0.28 3.76 -2.66
CA PRO A 71 0.84 3.23 -3.91
C PRO A 71 1.83 2.09 -3.67
N ALA A 72 2.77 2.24 -2.71
CA ALA A 72 3.76 1.22 -2.39
C ALA A 72 3.13 -0.02 -1.75
N ILE A 73 2.07 0.14 -0.94
CA ILE A 73 1.31 -0.98 -0.38
C ILE A 73 0.67 -1.79 -1.50
N GLN A 74 0.01 -1.14 -2.45
CA GLN A 74 -0.66 -1.81 -3.58
C GLN A 74 0.32 -2.49 -4.54
N GLU A 75 1.52 -1.92 -4.73
CA GLU A 75 2.59 -2.55 -5.50
C GLU A 75 3.16 -3.78 -4.76
N THR A 76 3.30 -3.69 -3.44
CA THR A 76 3.92 -4.72 -2.60
C THR A 76 2.96 -5.87 -2.26
N ILE A 77 1.68 -5.55 -2.03
CA ILE A 77 0.61 -6.49 -1.70
C ILE A 77 -0.43 -6.43 -2.84
N PRO A 78 -0.32 -7.29 -3.85
CA PRO A 78 -1.25 -7.31 -4.98
C PRO A 78 -2.69 -7.51 -4.50
N ASP A 79 -3.63 -6.83 -5.13
CA ASP A 79 -5.07 -6.86 -4.83
C ASP A 79 -5.44 -6.32 -3.43
N CYS A 80 -4.52 -5.62 -2.73
CA CYS A 80 -4.85 -4.93 -1.50
C CYS A 80 -5.75 -3.71 -1.78
N VAL A 81 -6.92 -3.69 -1.17
CA VAL A 81 -7.80 -2.52 -1.17
C VAL A 81 -7.37 -1.60 -0.04
N VAL A 82 -6.88 -0.40 -0.38
CA VAL A 82 -6.46 0.60 0.60
C VAL A 82 -7.51 1.69 0.71
N ASP A 83 -8.13 1.81 1.89
CA ASP A 83 -9.04 2.90 2.26
C ASP A 83 -8.36 3.77 3.34
N ALA A 84 -7.69 4.82 2.91
CA ALA A 84 -6.94 5.71 3.79
C ALA A 84 -7.33 7.18 3.55
N LYS A 85 -7.35 7.97 4.64
CA LYS A 85 -7.77 9.38 4.60
C LYS A 85 -7.05 10.18 5.68
N GLU A 86 -6.68 11.41 5.36
CA GLU A 86 -6.11 12.36 6.32
C GLU A 86 -7.02 12.54 7.54
N SER A 87 -6.40 12.69 8.71
CA SER A 87 -7.06 12.97 10.00
C SER A 87 -8.08 11.93 10.46
N ARG A 88 -8.10 10.72 9.85
CA ARG A 88 -9.05 9.68 10.22
C ARG A 88 -8.83 9.19 11.65
N GLN A 89 -9.93 9.03 12.37
CA GLN A 89 -9.98 8.47 13.72
C GLN A 89 -10.42 7.00 13.71
N VAL A 90 -10.04 6.23 14.76
CA VAL A 90 -10.42 4.82 14.91
C VAL A 90 -11.93 4.62 14.80
N LYS A 91 -12.72 5.49 15.42
CA LYS A 91 -14.19 5.42 15.40
C LYS A 91 -14.78 5.50 13.99
N GLU A 92 -14.16 6.23 13.07
CA GLU A 92 -14.65 6.35 11.68
C GLU A 92 -14.51 5.03 10.92
N ALA A 93 -13.53 4.20 11.28
CA ALA A 93 -13.32 2.91 10.63
C ALA A 93 -14.48 1.94 10.82
N ILE A 94 -15.27 2.05 11.89
CA ILE A 94 -16.43 1.20 12.16
C ILE A 94 -17.46 1.31 11.02
N GLU A 95 -17.78 2.54 10.59
CA GLU A 95 -18.74 2.75 9.51
C GLU A 95 -18.15 2.35 8.13
N ILE A 96 -16.83 2.47 7.96
CA ILE A 96 -16.14 2.00 6.75
C ILE A 96 -16.25 0.49 6.65
N VAL A 97 -15.90 -0.24 7.70
CA VAL A 97 -16.00 -1.70 7.76
C VAL A 97 -17.43 -2.16 7.47
N LYS A 98 -18.40 -1.52 8.11
CA LYS A 98 -19.84 -1.82 7.89
C LYS A 98 -20.24 -1.60 6.42
N SER A 99 -19.76 -0.54 5.80
CA SER A 99 -20.02 -0.29 4.38
C SER A 99 -19.38 -1.32 3.46
N LEU A 100 -18.14 -1.73 3.74
CA LEU A 100 -17.43 -2.76 2.98
C LEU A 100 -18.08 -4.13 3.14
N GLU A 101 -18.56 -4.47 4.34
CA GLU A 101 -19.33 -5.71 4.56
C GLU A 101 -20.66 -5.73 3.78
N GLN A 102 -21.41 -4.62 3.78
CA GLN A 102 -22.65 -4.51 3.01
C GLN A 102 -22.43 -4.67 1.51
N GLN A 103 -21.23 -4.36 1.02
CA GLN A 103 -20.84 -4.49 -0.39
C GLN A 103 -20.18 -5.84 -0.69
N ASP A 104 -19.98 -6.69 0.31
CA ASP A 104 -19.23 -7.96 0.21
C ASP A 104 -17.79 -7.76 -0.35
N THR A 105 -17.14 -6.67 0.07
CA THR A 105 -15.81 -6.27 -0.39
C THR A 105 -14.75 -6.21 0.72
N LEU A 106 -15.13 -6.48 1.97
CA LEU A 106 -14.18 -6.55 3.08
C LEU A 106 -13.34 -7.83 2.97
N GLY A 107 -12.01 -7.67 2.96
CA GLY A 107 -11.08 -8.78 2.82
C GLY A 107 -11.05 -9.76 4.01
N ASP A 108 -10.51 -10.95 3.78
CA ASP A 108 -10.29 -11.97 4.84
C ASP A 108 -9.21 -11.51 5.83
N THR A 109 -8.29 -10.68 5.36
CA THR A 109 -7.26 -10.02 6.17
C THR A 109 -7.52 -8.51 6.19
N VAL A 110 -7.61 -7.94 7.40
CA VAL A 110 -7.83 -6.51 7.59
C VAL A 110 -6.62 -5.90 8.30
N ILE A 111 -5.98 -4.92 7.68
CA ILE A 111 -4.89 -4.15 8.27
C ILE A 111 -5.46 -2.81 8.76
N ILE A 112 -5.27 -2.49 10.03
CA ILE A 112 -5.68 -1.23 10.65
C ILE A 112 -4.43 -0.42 10.97
N ALA A 113 -4.31 0.80 10.41
CA ALA A 113 -3.25 1.76 10.72
C ALA A 113 -3.89 3.09 11.15
N LEU A 114 -4.40 3.10 12.36
CA LEU A 114 -5.12 4.22 12.97
C LEU A 114 -4.64 4.42 14.41
N GLY A 115 -4.68 5.68 14.86
CA GLY A 115 -4.24 6.12 16.19
C GLY A 115 -3.24 7.28 16.13
N THR A 116 -2.66 7.58 14.95
CA THR A 116 -1.73 8.71 14.77
C THR A 116 -2.43 10.06 15.00
N ASN A 117 -3.73 10.16 14.74
CA ASN A 117 -4.49 11.41 14.90
C ASN A 117 -5.18 11.56 16.26
N GLY A 118 -4.74 10.83 17.26
CA GLY A 118 -5.20 10.90 18.63
C GLY A 118 -5.42 9.54 19.26
N PRO A 119 -5.35 9.46 20.60
CA PRO A 119 -5.60 8.24 21.33
C PRO A 119 -7.07 7.81 21.25
N PHE A 120 -7.33 6.56 21.57
CA PHE A 120 -8.67 5.99 21.60
C PHE A 120 -8.79 4.99 22.76
N ASP A 121 -10.01 4.77 23.23
CA ASP A 121 -10.26 3.81 24.31
C ASP A 121 -10.30 2.37 23.79
N VAL A 122 -9.92 1.40 24.62
CA VAL A 122 -10.01 -0.03 24.31
C VAL A 122 -11.41 -0.41 23.84
N SER A 123 -12.47 0.17 24.41
CA SER A 123 -13.85 -0.07 23.98
C SER A 123 -14.10 0.32 22.53
N THR A 124 -13.59 1.48 22.08
CA THR A 124 -13.73 1.92 20.68
C THR A 124 -12.98 0.97 19.73
N GLY A 125 -11.80 0.52 20.12
CA GLY A 125 -11.05 -0.47 19.35
C GLY A 125 -11.75 -1.84 19.31
N GLN A 126 -12.38 -2.26 20.43
CA GLN A 126 -13.14 -3.49 20.48
C GLN A 126 -14.39 -3.43 19.60
N ASP A 127 -15.11 -2.30 19.58
CA ASP A 127 -16.26 -2.11 18.69
C ASP A 127 -15.86 -2.26 17.21
N LEU A 128 -14.68 -1.78 16.83
CA LEU A 128 -14.14 -1.96 15.47
C LEU A 128 -13.82 -3.44 15.18
N ILE A 129 -13.17 -4.14 16.12
CA ILE A 129 -12.84 -5.56 15.99
C ILE A 129 -14.12 -6.40 15.89
N ASP A 130 -15.13 -6.11 16.71
CA ASP A 130 -16.40 -6.81 16.69
C ASP A 130 -17.16 -6.57 15.37
N GLN A 131 -17.05 -5.37 14.78
CA GLN A 131 -17.62 -5.07 13.46
C GLN A 131 -16.89 -5.83 12.34
N ILE A 132 -15.56 -5.97 12.39
CA ILE A 132 -14.80 -6.76 11.41
C ILE A 132 -15.16 -8.25 11.51
N GLY A 133 -15.42 -8.72 12.72
CA GLY A 133 -15.83 -10.10 12.99
C GLY A 133 -14.65 -11.04 13.28
N LYS A 134 -14.99 -12.21 13.84
CA LYS A 134 -14.01 -13.18 14.36
C LYS A 134 -13.43 -14.11 13.30
N ASP A 135 -14.04 -14.17 12.14
CA ASP A 135 -13.64 -15.06 11.06
C ASP A 135 -12.54 -14.45 10.17
N ARG A 136 -12.19 -13.19 10.41
CA ARG A 136 -11.12 -12.46 9.72
C ARG A 136 -9.89 -12.32 10.57
N THR A 137 -8.73 -12.30 9.92
CA THR A 137 -7.47 -11.96 10.57
C THR A 137 -7.27 -10.45 10.57
N ILE A 138 -6.99 -9.87 11.72
CA ILE A 138 -6.80 -8.43 11.90
C ILE A 138 -5.36 -8.17 12.27
N TYR A 139 -4.70 -7.29 11.54
CA TYR A 139 -3.39 -6.76 11.88
C TYR A 139 -3.52 -5.28 12.25
N TRP A 140 -3.14 -4.93 13.46
CA TRP A 140 -3.12 -3.53 13.90
C TRP A 140 -1.69 -3.02 13.93
N VAL A 141 -1.43 -1.95 13.19
CA VAL A 141 -0.11 -1.32 13.09
C VAL A 141 0.09 -0.39 14.28
N THR A 142 1.21 -0.52 15.00
CA THR A 142 1.55 0.42 16.08
C THR A 142 1.86 1.80 15.51
N VAL A 143 1.53 2.83 16.27
CA VAL A 143 1.72 4.24 15.91
C VAL A 143 3.14 4.66 16.26
N TYR A 144 3.80 5.37 15.35
CA TYR A 144 5.07 6.04 15.57
C TYR A 144 5.08 7.47 15.05
N GLY A 145 5.69 8.36 15.80
CA GLY A 145 6.05 9.71 15.37
C GLY A 145 7.05 10.31 16.34
N GLU A 146 8.17 10.82 15.83
CA GLU A 146 9.29 11.35 16.62
C GLU A 146 8.84 12.37 17.68
N TYR A 147 7.80 13.16 17.37
CA TYR A 147 7.27 14.21 18.24
C TYR A 147 5.83 13.95 18.70
N LEU A 148 5.33 12.72 18.53
CA LEU A 148 3.95 12.36 18.82
C LEU A 148 3.77 12.12 20.31
N GLN A 149 3.16 13.08 21.02
CA GLN A 149 3.05 13.06 22.47
C GLN A 149 2.11 11.97 23.02
N TRP A 150 1.17 11.48 22.20
CA TRP A 150 0.19 10.43 22.58
C TRP A 150 0.49 9.07 21.96
N GLN A 151 1.74 8.83 21.55
CA GLN A 151 2.14 7.56 20.94
C GLN A 151 1.82 6.36 21.85
N ASP A 152 2.24 6.44 23.11
CA ASP A 152 2.01 5.37 24.08
C ASP A 152 0.53 5.21 24.39
N GLU A 153 -0.20 6.33 24.56
CA GLU A 153 -1.65 6.34 24.79
C GLU A 153 -2.44 5.71 23.62
N SER A 154 -1.90 5.73 22.40
CA SER A 154 -2.47 5.05 21.24
C SER A 154 -2.03 3.58 21.15
N ASN A 155 -0.78 3.27 21.49
CA ASN A 155 -0.24 1.93 21.40
C ASN A 155 -0.69 1.00 22.55
N ASP A 156 -0.96 1.55 23.73
CA ASP A 156 -1.46 0.76 24.87
C ASP A 156 -2.80 0.06 24.59
N PRO A 157 -3.85 0.74 24.05
CA PRO A 157 -5.07 0.08 23.61
C PRO A 157 -4.83 -0.97 22.52
N ILE A 158 -3.97 -0.68 21.52
CA ILE A 158 -3.63 -1.63 20.45
C ILE A 158 -3.06 -2.92 21.04
N ASN A 159 -2.09 -2.79 21.95
CA ASN A 159 -1.45 -3.91 22.64
C ASN A 159 -2.44 -4.69 23.53
N ALA A 160 -3.35 -3.98 24.20
CA ALA A 160 -4.37 -4.61 25.03
C ALA A 160 -5.37 -5.43 24.18
N LEU A 161 -5.83 -4.87 23.07
CA LEU A 161 -6.76 -5.51 22.15
C LEU A 161 -6.17 -6.77 21.51
N ALA A 162 -4.90 -6.73 21.08
CA ALA A 162 -4.22 -7.92 20.55
C ALA A 162 -4.10 -9.05 21.59
N LYS A 163 -3.94 -8.73 22.88
CA LYS A 163 -3.92 -9.73 23.95
C LYS A 163 -5.29 -10.31 24.26
N GLN A 164 -6.37 -9.56 24.01
CA GLN A 164 -7.74 -9.95 24.34
C GLN A 164 -8.45 -10.69 23.20
N ASN A 165 -7.98 -10.52 21.96
CA ASN A 165 -8.62 -11.06 20.76
C ASN A 165 -7.67 -11.99 20.00
N TYR A 166 -8.04 -13.26 19.85
CA TYR A 166 -7.19 -14.30 19.25
C TYR A 166 -6.91 -14.10 17.75
N ASN A 167 -7.73 -13.31 17.07
CA ASN A 167 -7.61 -13.00 15.64
C ASN A 167 -6.97 -11.63 15.38
N VAL A 168 -6.47 -10.95 16.44
CA VAL A 168 -5.80 -9.65 16.33
C VAL A 168 -4.30 -9.82 16.57
N TYR A 169 -3.51 -9.36 15.62
CA TYR A 169 -2.04 -9.40 15.62
C TYR A 169 -1.49 -7.99 15.51
N ILE A 170 -0.27 -7.78 16.01
CA ILE A 170 0.41 -6.49 15.94
C ILE A 170 1.42 -6.49 14.81
N ILE A 171 1.41 -5.41 14.04
CA ILE A 171 2.55 -5.01 13.19
C ILE A 171 3.29 -3.92 13.94
N ASP A 172 4.46 -4.25 14.46
CA ASP A 172 5.24 -3.32 15.30
C ASP A 172 6.03 -2.32 14.45
N TRP A 173 5.29 -1.34 13.89
CA TRP A 173 5.89 -0.22 13.18
C TRP A 173 6.70 0.68 14.10
N ALA A 174 6.23 0.92 15.33
CA ALA A 174 6.94 1.76 16.29
C ALA A 174 8.32 1.19 16.62
N GLY A 175 8.40 -0.11 16.92
CA GLY A 175 9.66 -0.79 17.16
C GLY A 175 10.58 -0.85 15.94
N ALA A 176 10.01 -1.02 14.74
CA ALA A 176 10.81 -1.05 13.50
C ALA A 176 11.34 0.34 13.10
N ALA A 177 10.61 1.40 13.40
CA ALA A 177 10.88 2.75 12.90
C ALA A 177 11.75 3.61 13.82
N VAL A 178 11.82 3.30 15.11
CA VAL A 178 12.46 4.14 16.14
C VAL A 178 13.93 4.48 15.84
N ASP A 179 14.67 3.57 15.24
CA ASP A 179 16.08 3.76 14.90
C ASP A 179 16.30 4.20 13.43
N HIS A 180 15.22 4.54 12.72
CA HIS A 180 15.24 4.82 11.29
C HIS A 180 14.67 6.20 10.94
N PRO A 181 15.28 7.33 11.41
CA PRO A 181 14.80 8.68 11.09
C PRO A 181 14.81 8.96 9.57
N GLU A 182 15.65 8.26 8.80
CA GLU A 182 15.70 8.36 7.34
C GLU A 182 14.45 7.85 6.62
N TRP A 183 13.59 7.08 7.31
CA TRP A 183 12.33 6.60 6.77
C TRP A 183 11.22 7.66 6.78
N PHE A 184 11.47 8.80 7.41
CA PHE A 184 10.47 9.86 7.59
C PHE A 184 10.81 11.12 6.82
N TRP A 185 9.80 11.92 6.58
CA TRP A 185 9.97 13.31 6.22
C TRP A 185 10.34 14.12 7.48
N LYS A 186 10.63 15.42 7.28
CA LYS A 186 11.10 16.31 8.36
C LYS A 186 10.11 16.47 9.54
N ASP A 187 8.85 16.10 9.34
CA ASP A 187 7.84 16.12 10.39
C ASP A 187 7.93 14.94 11.37
N GLY A 188 8.74 13.92 11.03
CA GLY A 188 8.95 12.74 11.88
C GLY A 188 7.73 11.83 12.02
N ILE A 189 6.73 11.99 11.16
CA ILE A 189 5.47 11.22 11.19
C ILE A 189 5.16 10.63 9.81
N HIS A 190 5.11 11.48 8.77
CA HIS A 190 4.85 11.01 7.41
C HIS A 190 6.09 10.32 6.86
N LEU A 191 5.90 9.14 6.30
CA LEU A 191 6.97 8.21 5.96
C LEU A 191 7.34 8.20 4.48
N ARG A 192 8.52 7.68 4.19
CA ARG A 192 8.91 7.19 2.88
C ARG A 192 8.37 5.77 2.76
N PRO A 193 7.54 5.46 1.76
CA PRO A 193 6.56 4.37 1.84
C PRO A 193 7.14 2.96 1.77
N GLU A 194 8.35 2.75 1.24
CA GLU A 194 8.87 1.43 0.87
C GLU A 194 9.06 0.51 2.08
N ALA A 195 9.69 1.04 3.16
CA ALA A 195 9.95 0.26 4.38
C ALA A 195 8.63 -0.15 5.06
N TYR A 196 7.67 0.75 5.10
CA TYR A 196 6.35 0.50 5.67
C TYR A 196 5.58 -0.57 4.90
N ALA A 197 5.50 -0.47 3.58
CA ALA A 197 4.83 -1.44 2.74
C ALA A 197 5.48 -2.83 2.85
N GLN A 198 6.81 -2.90 2.91
CA GLN A 198 7.54 -4.16 3.09
C GLN A 198 7.29 -4.80 4.46
N LEU A 199 7.20 -3.99 5.53
CA LEU A 199 6.85 -4.50 6.87
C LEU A 199 5.44 -5.08 6.88
N LEU A 200 4.46 -4.40 6.28
CA LEU A 200 3.09 -4.92 6.17
C LEU A 200 3.07 -6.28 5.47
N LEU A 201 3.70 -6.39 4.29
CA LEU A 201 3.75 -7.65 3.55
C LEU A 201 4.38 -8.77 4.39
N THR A 202 5.53 -8.52 5.02
CA THR A 202 6.26 -9.52 5.79
C THR A 202 5.44 -10.01 6.99
N SER A 203 4.63 -9.15 7.58
CA SER A 203 3.82 -9.47 8.76
C SER A 203 2.59 -10.32 8.43
N ILE A 204 2.03 -10.19 7.22
CA ILE A 204 0.80 -10.91 6.82
C ILE A 204 1.08 -12.18 5.99
N SER A 205 2.35 -12.45 5.63
CA SER A 205 2.80 -13.63 4.86
C SER A 205 3.14 -14.80 5.79
#